data_266c05de83c420f188aff422e2ec3be7
#
_entry.id   266c05de83c420f188aff422e2ec3be7
#
_cell.length_a   1.000
_cell.length_b   1.000
_cell.length_c   1.000
_cell.angle_alpha   90.00
_cell.angle_beta   90.00
_cell.angle_gamma   90.00
#
_symmetry.space_group_name_H-M   'P 1'
#
loop_
_entity.id
_entity.type
_entity.pdbx_description
1 polymer ?
#
loop_
_entity_poly.entity_id
_entity_poly.type
_entity_poly.pdbx_seq_one_letter_code
_entity_poly.pdbx_strand_id
1 'polypeptide(L)'
;MDKHDEFKTLLYQTVYDNFCDEAFALSQLKTLRDWIKSNLPKRLFRYRQFNENNLNALRNDEIWGSQVTKYNDPYEYIPCYDIKKVNQFLNNEFDENVIAQQLSILKAGDSPQKFKNLFNEKTFHALIENVAKIEDISAVAKGISAQKPCIVQYLQSKLDAIIEDFFVGVAQAEMKYNIACFSENNNSPLMWGHYADGHKGFCLEYDFTENLTDCNQSCGNIRACSKFLLEIPIAPICYLEHRLDATAGILSIIQQRLKNEIKLGMNDYFFDMLLCIKCFLTKSSDWHYEREWRLFDYFSDEFKQYRPIMNKKAKAIYLGISMFQEHKQELLSIAEEKEIPCYQVVPSYETSEFIYIPIRIFDGKKHLSDF
;
A
#
# COMPACT_ATOMS: atom_id res chain seq x y z
N MET A 1 6.83 4.93 20.92
CA MET A 1 7.03 4.37 19.56
C MET A 1 6.50 5.40 18.58
N ASP A 2 7.17 5.59 17.46
CA ASP A 2 6.70 6.48 16.40
C ASP A 2 5.38 5.94 15.83
N LYS A 3 4.43 6.82 15.46
CA LYS A 3 3.14 6.43 14.87
C LYS A 3 3.30 5.61 13.58
N HIS A 4 4.26 5.94 12.74
CA HIS A 4 4.57 5.16 11.54
C HIS A 4 5.06 3.74 11.88
N ASP A 5 5.82 3.57 12.95
CA ASP A 5 6.28 2.25 13.41
C ASP A 5 5.14 1.43 14.05
N GLU A 6 4.22 2.08 14.76
CA GLU A 6 3.01 1.43 15.26
C GLU A 6 2.14 0.92 14.12
N PHE A 7 1.88 1.77 13.13
CA PHE A 7 1.10 1.37 11.95
C PHE A 7 1.79 0.25 11.17
N LYS A 8 3.11 0.35 10.99
CA LYS A 8 3.92 -0.70 10.36
C LYS A 8 3.69 -2.05 11.06
N THR A 9 3.79 -2.06 12.38
CA THR A 9 3.58 -3.29 13.17
C THR A 9 2.20 -3.88 12.92
N LEU A 10 1.16 -3.07 12.97
CA LEU A 10 -0.21 -3.50 12.71
C LEU A 10 -0.40 -4.01 11.27
N LEU A 11 0.10 -3.27 10.28
CA LEU A 11 -0.04 -3.64 8.87
C LEU A 11 0.67 -4.97 8.55
N TYR A 12 1.85 -5.19 9.13
CA TYR A 12 2.62 -6.41 8.88
C TYR A 12 2.11 -7.62 9.68
N GLN A 13 1.46 -7.39 10.82
CA GLN A 13 0.75 -8.44 11.56
C GLN A 13 -0.57 -8.84 10.87
N THR A 14 -1.12 -7.98 10.04
CA THR A 14 -2.34 -8.29 9.28
C THR A 14 -2.00 -9.31 8.20
N VAL A 15 -2.53 -10.52 8.35
CA VAL A 15 -2.38 -11.62 7.40
C VAL A 15 -3.73 -11.85 6.74
N TYR A 16 -3.78 -11.64 5.43
CA TYR A 16 -4.93 -11.97 4.61
C TYR A 16 -4.49 -12.94 3.54
N ASP A 17 -4.50 -14.22 3.87
CA ASP A 17 -4.22 -15.29 2.92
C ASP A 17 -5.50 -16.05 2.55
N ASN A 18 -5.40 -16.90 1.54
CA ASN A 18 -6.52 -17.72 1.06
C ASN A 18 -7.04 -18.72 2.12
N PHE A 19 -6.40 -18.79 3.27
CA PHE A 19 -6.69 -19.71 4.37
C PHE A 19 -7.29 -19.01 5.59
N CYS A 20 -7.30 -17.66 5.60
CA CYS A 20 -7.93 -16.91 6.68
C CYS A 20 -9.46 -17.03 6.60
N ASP A 21 -10.08 -17.19 7.76
CA ASP A 21 -11.50 -16.90 7.91
C ASP A 21 -11.77 -15.45 7.51
N GLU A 22 -12.77 -15.23 6.64
CA GLU A 22 -13.15 -13.90 6.16
C GLU A 22 -13.49 -12.95 7.33
N ALA A 23 -14.15 -13.44 8.37
CA ALA A 23 -14.49 -12.66 9.55
C ALA A 23 -13.23 -12.23 10.33
N PHE A 24 -12.23 -13.09 10.42
CA PHE A 24 -10.94 -12.76 11.05
C PHE A 24 -10.18 -11.70 10.26
N ALA A 25 -10.09 -11.85 8.95
CA ALA A 25 -9.44 -10.87 8.07
C ALA A 25 -10.11 -9.50 8.14
N LEU A 26 -11.45 -9.47 8.12
CA LEU A 26 -12.24 -8.23 8.29
C LEU A 26 -11.98 -7.57 9.65
N SER A 27 -11.82 -8.34 10.72
CA SER A 27 -11.51 -7.81 12.04
C SER A 27 -10.13 -7.15 12.11
N GLN A 28 -9.13 -7.72 11.43
CA GLN A 28 -7.79 -7.15 11.33
C GLN A 28 -7.79 -5.84 10.52
N LEU A 29 -8.48 -5.81 9.38
CA LEU A 29 -8.64 -4.61 8.57
C LEU A 29 -9.37 -3.51 9.35
N LYS A 30 -10.37 -3.87 10.16
CA LYS A 30 -11.04 -2.93 11.06
C LYS A 30 -10.06 -2.32 12.06
N THR A 31 -9.18 -3.11 12.64
CA THR A 31 -8.14 -2.62 13.57
C THR A 31 -7.23 -1.60 12.90
N LEU A 32 -6.79 -1.85 11.67
CA LEU A 32 -6.01 -0.88 10.89
C LEU A 32 -6.78 0.43 10.66
N ARG A 33 -8.05 0.33 10.27
CA ARG A 33 -8.91 1.50 10.04
C ARG A 33 -9.10 2.33 11.30
N ASP A 34 -9.43 1.68 12.42
CA ASP A 34 -9.66 2.35 13.70
C ASP A 34 -8.38 3.05 14.17
N TRP A 35 -7.21 2.43 13.93
CA TRP A 35 -5.93 3.06 14.21
C TRP A 35 -5.72 4.31 13.33
N ILE A 36 -5.94 4.22 12.01
CA ILE A 36 -5.80 5.36 11.08
C ILE A 36 -6.72 6.51 11.52
N LYS A 37 -8.01 6.23 11.80
CA LYS A 37 -8.97 7.24 12.26
C LYS A 37 -8.50 7.95 13.52
N SER A 38 -7.96 7.19 14.47
CA SER A 38 -7.52 7.73 15.75
C SER A 38 -6.20 8.51 15.67
N ASN A 39 -5.38 8.25 14.64
CA ASN A 39 -4.03 8.80 14.53
C ASN A 39 -3.84 9.75 13.35
N LEU A 40 -4.86 9.95 12.51
CA LEU A 40 -4.78 10.86 11.37
C LEU A 40 -4.48 12.29 11.86
N PRO A 41 -3.39 12.90 11.36
CA PRO A 41 -3.06 14.27 11.74
C PRO A 41 -4.12 15.27 11.28
N LYS A 42 -4.44 16.26 12.12
CA LYS A 42 -5.31 17.38 11.72
C LYS A 42 -4.69 18.28 10.65
N ARG A 43 -3.37 18.22 10.52
CA ARG A 43 -2.63 19.03 9.57
C ARG A 43 -1.74 18.11 8.75
N LEU A 44 -2.00 18.06 7.45
CA LEU A 44 -1.16 17.38 6.46
C LEU A 44 -0.77 18.37 5.36
N PHE A 45 0.47 18.29 4.92
CA PHE A 45 1.10 19.28 4.08
C PHE A 45 1.45 18.70 2.72
N ARG A 46 1.22 19.49 1.65
CA ARG A 46 1.53 19.11 0.30
C ARG A 46 2.41 20.13 -0.37
N TYR A 47 3.66 19.78 -0.61
CA TYR A 47 4.63 20.63 -1.30
C TYR A 47 4.38 20.63 -2.81
N ARG A 48 4.51 21.80 -3.45
CA ARG A 48 4.21 21.99 -4.87
C ARG A 48 5.18 22.97 -5.52
N GLN A 49 5.56 22.63 -6.74
CA GLN A 49 6.21 23.59 -7.65
C GLN A 49 5.20 24.62 -8.11
N PHE A 50 5.65 25.84 -8.34
CA PHE A 50 4.84 26.89 -8.96
C PHE A 50 4.72 26.60 -10.46
N ASN A 51 3.58 26.14 -10.89
CA ASN A 51 3.23 25.94 -12.30
C ASN A 51 1.71 25.98 -12.47
N GLU A 52 1.26 26.15 -13.72
CA GLU A 52 -0.14 26.33 -14.07
C GLU A 52 -1.04 25.17 -13.59
N ASN A 53 -0.57 23.93 -13.71
CA ASN A 53 -1.35 22.77 -13.28
C ASN A 53 -1.61 22.78 -11.75
N ASN A 54 -0.58 23.12 -10.96
CA ASN A 54 -0.71 23.18 -9.51
C ASN A 54 -1.55 24.39 -9.06
N LEU A 55 -1.49 25.50 -9.78
CA LEU A 55 -2.31 26.70 -9.53
C LEU A 55 -3.78 26.41 -9.86
N ASN A 56 -4.06 25.78 -10.99
CA ASN A 56 -5.42 25.40 -11.38
C ASN A 56 -6.02 24.40 -10.39
N ALA A 57 -5.26 23.42 -9.95
CA ALA A 57 -5.69 22.49 -8.91
C ALA A 57 -6.02 23.24 -7.60
N LEU A 58 -5.21 24.23 -7.21
CA LEU A 58 -5.48 25.05 -6.03
C LEU A 58 -6.74 25.91 -6.21
N ARG A 59 -6.93 26.57 -7.37
CA ARG A 59 -8.11 27.39 -7.67
C ARG A 59 -9.40 26.57 -7.62
N ASN A 60 -9.35 25.33 -8.14
CA ASN A 60 -10.52 24.44 -8.23
C ASN A 60 -10.72 23.57 -6.98
N ASP A 61 -9.92 23.71 -5.94
CA ASP A 61 -9.92 22.86 -4.75
C ASP A 61 -9.73 21.37 -5.08
N GLU A 62 -8.89 21.06 -6.06
CA GLU A 62 -8.67 19.71 -6.57
C GLU A 62 -7.37 19.10 -6.02
N ILE A 63 -7.45 17.84 -5.58
CA ILE A 63 -6.28 17.03 -5.25
C ILE A 63 -6.06 16.02 -6.35
N TRP A 64 -5.00 16.22 -7.13
CA TRP A 64 -4.57 15.31 -8.18
C TRP A 64 -3.51 14.36 -7.66
N GLY A 65 -3.62 13.09 -8.04
CA GLY A 65 -2.61 12.06 -7.79
C GLY A 65 -1.71 11.82 -8.99
N SER A 66 -0.68 11.04 -8.76
CA SER A 66 0.20 10.50 -9.78
C SER A 66 0.13 8.97 -9.76
N GLN A 67 0.38 8.36 -10.91
CA GLN A 67 0.63 6.93 -10.95
C GLN A 67 2.00 6.62 -10.35
N VAL A 68 2.14 5.43 -9.80
CA VAL A 68 3.39 4.97 -9.16
C VAL A 68 4.60 5.03 -10.08
N THR A 69 4.43 4.83 -11.37
CA THR A 69 5.49 4.89 -12.38
C THR A 69 6.16 6.27 -12.54
N LYS A 70 5.59 7.31 -11.88
CA LYS A 70 6.10 8.70 -11.93
C LYS A 70 6.86 9.09 -10.66
N TYR A 71 7.07 8.16 -9.74
CA TYR A 71 7.78 8.44 -8.50
C TYR A 71 9.29 8.51 -8.72
N ASN A 72 9.97 9.25 -7.85
CA ASN A 72 11.40 9.51 -7.94
C ASN A 72 12.27 8.38 -7.36
N ASP A 73 11.72 7.53 -6.50
CA ASP A 73 12.42 6.37 -5.94
C ASP A 73 12.20 5.16 -6.87
N PRO A 74 13.24 4.65 -7.54
CA PRO A 74 13.10 3.51 -8.46
C PRO A 74 12.80 2.18 -7.76
N TYR A 75 12.98 2.13 -6.45
CA TYR A 75 12.70 0.93 -5.65
C TYR A 75 11.35 0.97 -4.95
N GLU A 76 10.68 2.10 -5.00
CA GLU A 76 9.35 2.24 -4.45
C GLU A 76 8.38 1.33 -5.21
N TYR A 77 7.53 0.63 -4.50
CA TYR A 77 6.56 -0.36 -5.01
C TYR A 77 7.15 -1.68 -5.55
N ILE A 78 8.47 -1.83 -5.62
CA ILE A 78 9.09 -3.06 -6.09
C ILE A 78 9.52 -3.91 -4.89
N PRO A 79 8.76 -4.94 -4.50
CA PRO A 79 9.15 -5.85 -3.44
C PRO A 79 10.39 -6.67 -3.84
N CYS A 80 11.05 -7.28 -2.88
CA CYS A 80 12.11 -8.24 -3.13
C CYS A 80 11.68 -9.65 -2.72
N TYR A 81 12.48 -10.64 -3.05
CA TYR A 81 12.28 -12.03 -2.62
C TYR A 81 13.60 -12.74 -2.37
N ASP A 82 13.56 -13.76 -1.53
CA ASP A 82 14.70 -14.61 -1.21
C ASP A 82 14.65 -15.91 -2.00
N ILE A 83 15.42 -15.97 -3.10
CA ILE A 83 15.50 -17.16 -3.97
C ILE A 83 15.98 -18.41 -3.22
N LYS A 84 16.81 -18.25 -2.16
CA LYS A 84 17.28 -19.40 -1.37
C LYS A 84 16.13 -20.03 -0.59
N LYS A 85 15.28 -19.19 0.02
CA LYS A 85 14.07 -19.68 0.71
C LYS A 85 13.10 -20.35 -0.26
N VAL A 86 12.93 -19.79 -1.46
CA VAL A 86 12.09 -20.42 -2.50
C VAL A 86 12.63 -21.79 -2.90
N ASN A 87 13.92 -21.90 -3.17
CA ASN A 87 14.53 -23.19 -3.51
C ASN A 87 14.48 -24.19 -2.34
N GLN A 88 14.69 -23.72 -1.12
CA GLN A 88 14.58 -24.56 0.08
C GLN A 88 13.15 -25.10 0.27
N PHE A 89 12.15 -24.25 0.07
CA PHE A 89 10.75 -24.64 0.11
C PHE A 89 10.45 -25.76 -0.92
N LEU A 90 10.83 -25.56 -2.20
CA LEU A 90 10.64 -26.56 -3.25
C LEU A 90 11.30 -27.90 -2.91
N ASN A 91 12.45 -27.85 -2.26
CA ASN A 91 13.12 -29.07 -1.82
C ASN A 91 12.44 -29.75 -0.61
N ASN A 92 11.89 -28.98 0.32
CA ASN A 92 11.30 -29.52 1.55
C ASN A 92 9.89 -30.08 1.34
N GLU A 93 9.07 -29.47 0.46
CA GLU A 93 7.68 -29.90 0.19
C GLU A 93 7.60 -31.35 -0.35
N PHE A 94 8.67 -31.87 -0.97
CA PHE A 94 8.75 -33.23 -1.51
C PHE A 94 9.63 -34.16 -0.65
N ASP A 95 9.92 -33.78 0.59
CA ASP A 95 10.57 -34.66 1.55
C ASP A 95 9.64 -35.80 1.98
N GLU A 96 10.18 -37.02 2.07
CA GLU A 96 9.40 -38.24 2.40
C GLU A 96 8.64 -38.09 3.72
N ASN A 97 9.27 -37.53 4.77
CA ASN A 97 8.65 -37.36 6.07
C ASN A 97 7.51 -36.35 6.03
N VAL A 98 7.69 -35.26 5.29
CA VAL A 98 6.65 -34.22 5.11
C VAL A 98 5.44 -34.82 4.39
N ILE A 99 5.67 -35.55 3.30
CA ILE A 99 4.61 -36.24 2.54
C ILE A 99 3.89 -37.25 3.43
N ALA A 100 4.64 -38.11 4.16
CA ALA A 100 4.06 -39.12 5.04
C ALA A 100 3.20 -38.46 6.15
N GLN A 101 3.67 -37.39 6.75
CA GLN A 101 2.92 -36.64 7.75
C GLN A 101 1.62 -36.05 7.18
N GLN A 102 1.67 -35.44 6.01
CA GLN A 102 0.48 -34.89 5.35
C GLN A 102 -0.54 -35.96 4.99
N LEU A 103 -0.09 -37.11 4.43
CA LEU A 103 -0.96 -38.25 4.15
C LEU A 103 -1.57 -38.83 5.40
N SER A 104 -0.83 -38.92 6.52
CA SER A 104 -1.33 -39.41 7.79
C SER A 104 -2.42 -38.52 8.38
N ILE A 105 -2.24 -37.21 8.33
CA ILE A 105 -3.24 -36.20 8.76
C ILE A 105 -4.52 -36.36 7.95
N LEU A 106 -4.42 -36.47 6.63
CA LEU A 106 -5.57 -36.66 5.75
C LEU A 106 -6.27 -38.00 5.99
N LYS A 107 -5.53 -39.06 6.21
CA LYS A 107 -6.08 -40.39 6.49
C LYS A 107 -6.82 -40.47 7.84
N ALA A 108 -6.36 -39.70 8.82
CA ALA A 108 -7.03 -39.61 10.13
C ALA A 108 -8.36 -38.84 10.08
N GLY A 109 -8.73 -38.30 8.93
CA GLY A 109 -9.91 -37.46 8.79
C GLY A 109 -9.76 -36.07 9.44
N ASP A 110 -8.60 -35.79 9.99
CA ASP A 110 -8.25 -34.52 10.58
C ASP A 110 -7.71 -33.62 9.44
N SER A 111 -8.65 -33.13 8.62
CA SER A 111 -8.28 -32.23 7.54
C SER A 111 -8.23 -30.82 8.09
N PRO A 112 -7.04 -30.21 8.23
CA PRO A 112 -6.94 -28.79 8.58
C PRO A 112 -7.84 -27.98 7.65
N GLN A 113 -8.49 -26.94 8.17
CA GLN A 113 -9.32 -26.01 7.38
C GLN A 113 -8.58 -25.54 6.11
N LYS A 114 -7.27 -25.44 6.22
CA LYS A 114 -6.30 -25.26 5.13
C LYS A 114 -6.56 -26.16 3.91
N PHE A 115 -6.80 -27.46 4.11
CA PHE A 115 -7.05 -28.38 3.00
C PHE A 115 -8.47 -28.29 2.43
N LYS A 116 -9.46 -27.99 3.28
CA LYS A 116 -10.85 -27.81 2.82
C LYS A 116 -10.98 -26.60 1.88
N ASN A 117 -10.21 -25.54 2.15
CA ASN A 117 -10.23 -24.32 1.34
C ASN A 117 -9.43 -24.46 0.02
N LEU A 118 -8.59 -25.51 -0.11
CA LEU A 118 -7.74 -25.75 -1.28
C LEU A 118 -8.45 -26.52 -2.41
N PHE A 119 -9.53 -27.20 -2.10
CA PHE A 119 -10.19 -28.12 -3.02
C PHE A 119 -11.67 -27.77 -3.10
N ASN A 120 -12.26 -27.86 -4.31
CA ASN A 120 -13.71 -27.93 -4.36
C ASN A 120 -14.17 -29.21 -3.62
N GLU A 121 -15.37 -29.17 -3.08
CA GLU A 121 -15.92 -30.23 -2.22
C GLU A 121 -15.80 -31.63 -2.87
N LYS A 122 -16.11 -31.75 -4.17
CA LYS A 122 -16.04 -33.01 -4.90
C LYS A 122 -14.61 -33.56 -5.00
N THR A 123 -13.64 -32.69 -5.31
CA THR A 123 -12.22 -33.08 -5.42
C THR A 123 -11.64 -33.42 -4.05
N PHE A 124 -12.04 -32.68 -3.02
CA PHE A 124 -11.63 -32.94 -1.64
C PHE A 124 -12.14 -34.30 -1.15
N HIS A 125 -13.42 -34.63 -1.38
CA HIS A 125 -13.97 -35.96 -1.04
C HIS A 125 -13.25 -37.07 -1.77
N ALA A 126 -13.00 -36.92 -3.08
CA ALA A 126 -12.25 -37.95 -3.84
C ALA A 126 -10.82 -38.14 -3.33
N LEU A 127 -10.14 -37.01 -2.90
CA LEU A 127 -8.81 -37.09 -2.29
C LEU A 127 -8.87 -37.89 -0.98
N ILE A 128 -9.78 -37.56 -0.08
CA ILE A 128 -9.94 -38.24 1.21
C ILE A 128 -10.24 -39.73 1.01
N GLU A 129 -11.16 -40.08 0.09
CA GLU A 129 -11.46 -41.48 -0.23
C GLU A 129 -10.25 -42.27 -0.75
N ASN A 130 -9.41 -41.63 -1.58
CA ASN A 130 -8.20 -42.27 -2.10
C ASN A 130 -7.14 -42.42 -1.01
N VAL A 131 -6.94 -41.38 -0.19
CA VAL A 131 -5.99 -41.42 0.93
C VAL A 131 -6.42 -42.45 1.98
N ALA A 132 -7.74 -42.61 2.24
CA ALA A 132 -8.26 -43.62 3.15
C ALA A 132 -7.92 -45.06 2.71
N LYS A 133 -7.79 -45.30 1.41
CA LYS A 133 -7.44 -46.62 0.82
C LYS A 133 -5.94 -46.93 0.87
N ILE A 134 -5.09 -45.97 1.25
CA ILE A 134 -3.63 -46.19 1.34
C ILE A 134 -3.36 -47.12 2.53
N GLU A 135 -2.88 -48.34 2.28
CA GLU A 135 -2.49 -49.29 3.33
C GLU A 135 -1.12 -48.89 3.92
N ASP A 136 -0.15 -48.59 3.10
CA ASP A 136 1.22 -48.19 3.49
C ASP A 136 1.52 -46.76 3.08
N ILE A 137 1.35 -45.83 4.01
CA ILE A 137 1.62 -44.41 3.81
C ILE A 137 3.11 -44.19 3.53
N SER A 138 4.01 -44.93 4.19
CA SER A 138 5.44 -44.75 4.03
C SER A 138 5.88 -45.16 2.62
N ALA A 139 5.38 -46.27 2.08
CA ALA A 139 5.67 -46.68 0.72
C ALA A 139 5.18 -45.68 -0.32
N VAL A 140 3.98 -45.10 -0.11
CA VAL A 140 3.44 -44.08 -1.01
C VAL A 140 4.27 -42.79 -0.91
N ALA A 141 4.58 -42.34 0.31
CA ALA A 141 5.41 -41.15 0.52
C ALA A 141 6.80 -41.29 -0.12
N LYS A 142 7.42 -42.46 0.05
CA LYS A 142 8.69 -42.79 -0.59
C LYS A 142 8.61 -42.77 -2.13
N GLY A 143 7.53 -43.31 -2.68
CA GLY A 143 7.28 -43.32 -4.12
C GLY A 143 7.11 -41.90 -4.67
N ILE A 144 6.40 -41.03 -3.97
CA ILE A 144 6.25 -39.63 -4.35
C ILE A 144 7.59 -38.89 -4.20
N SER A 145 8.28 -39.07 -3.08
CA SER A 145 9.58 -38.46 -2.81
C SER A 145 10.65 -38.88 -3.83
N ALA A 146 10.58 -40.10 -4.33
CA ALA A 146 11.48 -40.59 -5.40
C ALA A 146 11.34 -39.79 -6.71
N GLN A 147 10.18 -39.16 -6.96
CA GLN A 147 9.96 -38.28 -8.13
C GLN A 147 10.43 -36.84 -7.88
N LYS A 148 10.83 -36.49 -6.65
CA LYS A 148 11.26 -35.15 -6.25
C LYS A 148 12.25 -34.50 -7.23
N PRO A 149 13.34 -35.17 -7.70
CA PRO A 149 14.29 -34.52 -8.59
C PRO A 149 13.63 -34.02 -9.87
N CYS A 150 12.76 -34.82 -10.49
CA CYS A 150 12.05 -34.45 -11.71
C CYS A 150 11.06 -33.31 -11.47
N ILE A 151 10.31 -33.37 -10.36
CA ILE A 151 9.33 -32.34 -9.99
C ILE A 151 10.03 -31.02 -9.70
N VAL A 152 11.08 -31.03 -8.88
CA VAL A 152 11.85 -29.83 -8.52
C VAL A 152 12.49 -29.20 -9.75
N GLN A 153 13.09 -30.01 -10.64
CA GLN A 153 13.67 -29.52 -11.89
C GLN A 153 12.61 -28.88 -12.80
N TYR A 154 11.45 -29.51 -12.93
CA TYR A 154 10.32 -28.95 -13.68
C TYR A 154 9.87 -27.60 -13.10
N LEU A 155 9.67 -27.51 -11.77
CA LEU A 155 9.27 -26.29 -11.10
C LEU A 155 10.32 -25.18 -11.21
N GLN A 156 11.60 -25.53 -11.09
CA GLN A 156 12.69 -24.57 -11.30
C GLN A 156 12.71 -24.03 -12.74
N SER A 157 12.42 -24.87 -13.73
CA SER A 157 12.30 -24.40 -15.13
C SER A 157 11.15 -23.43 -15.37
N LYS A 158 10.16 -23.39 -14.47
CA LYS A 158 9.00 -22.47 -14.52
C LYS A 158 9.13 -21.31 -13.55
N LEU A 159 10.10 -21.33 -12.64
CA LEU A 159 10.21 -20.38 -11.56
C LEU A 159 10.34 -18.94 -12.06
N ASP A 160 11.18 -18.70 -13.05
CA ASP A 160 11.38 -17.37 -13.62
C ASP A 160 10.08 -16.80 -14.20
N ALA A 161 9.32 -17.61 -14.95
CA ALA A 161 8.01 -17.20 -15.46
C ALA A 161 6.98 -16.95 -14.34
N ILE A 162 7.01 -17.75 -13.29
CA ILE A 162 6.13 -17.54 -12.10
C ILE A 162 6.46 -16.23 -11.42
N ILE A 163 7.73 -15.94 -11.23
CA ILE A 163 8.21 -14.70 -10.60
C ILE A 163 7.86 -13.50 -11.49
N GLU A 164 8.09 -13.61 -12.79
CA GLU A 164 7.74 -12.56 -13.74
C GLU A 164 6.23 -12.26 -13.72
N ASP A 165 5.38 -13.27 -13.82
CA ASP A 165 3.93 -13.13 -13.73
C ASP A 165 3.48 -12.46 -12.41
N PHE A 166 4.14 -12.81 -11.30
CA PHE A 166 3.89 -12.19 -9.99
C PHE A 166 4.17 -10.69 -10.03
N PHE A 167 5.36 -10.28 -10.48
CA PHE A 167 5.73 -8.87 -10.55
C PHE A 167 4.90 -8.08 -11.57
N VAL A 168 4.56 -8.70 -12.69
CA VAL A 168 3.63 -8.11 -13.68
C VAL A 168 2.25 -7.90 -13.03
N GLY A 169 1.74 -8.87 -12.27
CA GLY A 169 0.47 -8.75 -11.55
C GLY A 169 0.49 -7.61 -10.53
N VAL A 170 1.56 -7.49 -9.74
CA VAL A 170 1.75 -6.38 -8.80
C VAL A 170 1.76 -5.05 -9.55
N ALA A 171 2.58 -4.90 -10.58
CA ALA A 171 2.67 -3.67 -11.36
C ALA A 171 1.34 -3.29 -12.03
N GLN A 172 0.58 -4.25 -12.55
CA GLN A 172 -0.75 -4.02 -13.14
C GLN A 172 -1.78 -3.54 -12.09
N ALA A 173 -1.72 -4.10 -10.88
CA ALA A 173 -2.57 -3.65 -9.79
C ALA A 173 -2.22 -2.21 -9.37
N GLU A 174 -0.92 -1.90 -9.30
CA GLU A 174 -0.41 -0.58 -8.95
C GLU A 174 -0.82 0.49 -9.96
N MET A 175 -0.79 0.19 -11.26
CA MET A 175 -1.22 1.13 -12.31
C MET A 175 -2.69 1.55 -12.21
N LYS A 176 -3.51 0.86 -11.41
CA LYS A 176 -4.92 1.19 -11.18
C LYS A 176 -5.13 2.19 -10.04
N TYR A 177 -4.06 2.71 -9.45
CA TYR A 177 -4.16 3.69 -8.38
C TYR A 177 -3.57 5.04 -8.78
N ASN A 178 -4.28 6.10 -8.43
CA ASN A 178 -3.76 7.45 -8.35
C ASN A 178 -3.44 7.77 -6.89
N ILE A 179 -2.25 8.25 -6.62
CA ILE A 179 -1.77 8.49 -5.26
C ILE A 179 -1.33 9.94 -5.12
N ALA A 180 -1.76 10.60 -4.06
CA ALA A 180 -1.29 11.91 -3.67
C ALA A 180 -0.60 11.85 -2.30
N CYS A 181 0.65 12.31 -2.26
CA CYS A 181 1.50 12.28 -1.09
C CYS A 181 1.38 13.57 -0.28
N PHE A 182 1.34 13.42 1.03
CA PHE A 182 1.30 14.49 2.02
C PHE A 182 2.35 14.23 3.09
N SER A 183 2.81 15.26 3.78
CA SER A 183 3.72 15.17 4.91
C SER A 183 3.04 15.62 6.21
N GLU A 184 3.42 15.06 7.34
CA GLU A 184 3.06 15.61 8.65
C GLU A 184 3.82 16.92 8.94
N ASN A 185 4.89 17.19 8.21
CA ASN A 185 5.84 18.24 8.50
C ASN A 185 5.91 19.29 7.35
N ASN A 186 5.70 20.55 7.68
CA ASN A 186 5.93 21.68 6.78
C ASN A 186 7.31 22.35 7.00
N ASN A 187 8.09 21.86 7.99
CA ASN A 187 9.33 22.50 8.46
C ASN A 187 10.60 21.76 7.99
N SER A 188 10.51 20.86 7.02
CA SER A 188 11.65 20.11 6.50
C SER A 188 12.33 20.83 5.34
N PRO A 189 13.59 21.30 5.47
CA PRO A 189 14.33 21.88 4.36
C PRO A 189 14.46 20.92 3.17
N LEU A 190 14.59 19.60 3.43
CA LEU A 190 14.65 18.58 2.39
C LEU A 190 13.35 18.53 1.58
N MET A 191 12.20 18.58 2.25
CA MET A 191 10.90 18.59 1.55
C MET A 191 10.73 19.83 0.69
N TRP A 192 11.13 21.01 1.18
CA TRP A 192 11.13 22.24 0.41
C TRP A 192 12.09 22.18 -0.77
N GLY A 193 13.27 21.57 -0.58
CA GLY A 193 14.25 21.37 -1.64
C GLY A 193 13.75 20.44 -2.74
N HIS A 194 13.24 19.27 -2.37
CA HIS A 194 12.87 18.23 -3.33
C HIS A 194 11.53 18.49 -4.03
N TYR A 195 10.52 18.98 -3.29
CA TYR A 195 9.13 18.99 -3.77
C TYR A 195 8.56 20.39 -4.03
N ALA A 196 9.27 21.43 -3.61
CA ALA A 196 8.86 22.82 -3.82
C ALA A 196 9.88 23.60 -4.68
N ASP A 197 10.42 22.99 -5.72
CA ASP A 197 11.33 23.61 -6.69
C ASP A 197 12.50 24.35 -6.04
N GLY A 198 13.26 23.68 -5.17
CA GLY A 198 14.38 24.32 -4.48
C GLY A 198 13.96 25.54 -3.68
N HIS A 199 12.91 25.43 -2.89
CA HIS A 199 12.32 26.49 -2.04
C HIS A 199 11.64 27.64 -2.82
N LYS A 200 11.44 27.54 -4.14
CA LYS A 200 10.75 28.55 -4.97
C LYS A 200 9.26 28.29 -5.11
N GLY A 201 8.80 27.08 -4.75
CA GLY A 201 7.41 26.67 -4.80
C GLY A 201 6.64 27.04 -3.54
N PHE A 202 5.55 26.33 -3.29
CA PHE A 202 4.65 26.56 -2.16
C PHE A 202 4.25 25.25 -1.49
N CYS A 203 3.66 25.34 -0.30
CA CYS A 203 3.11 24.22 0.41
C CYS A 203 1.66 24.51 0.81
N LEU A 204 0.80 23.52 0.72
CA LEU A 204 -0.62 23.60 1.05
C LEU A 204 -0.91 22.76 2.27
N GLU A 205 -1.72 23.28 3.17
CA GLU A 205 -2.20 22.57 4.35
C GLU A 205 -3.61 22.03 4.13
N TYR A 206 -3.85 20.79 4.57
CA TYR A 206 -5.15 20.12 4.51
C TYR A 206 -5.51 19.45 5.83
N ASP A 207 -6.80 19.37 6.11
CA ASP A 207 -7.38 18.60 7.21
C ASP A 207 -8.32 17.53 6.63
N PHE A 208 -7.96 16.26 6.79
CA PHE A 208 -8.76 15.13 6.30
C PHE A 208 -9.65 14.50 7.37
N THR A 209 -9.60 14.96 8.61
CA THR A 209 -10.36 14.37 9.72
C THR A 209 -11.87 14.45 9.52
N GLU A 210 -12.35 15.47 8.80
CA GLU A 210 -13.76 15.66 8.48
C GLU A 210 -14.30 14.71 7.39
N ASN A 211 -13.40 14.05 6.63
CA ASN A 211 -13.76 13.23 5.46
C ASN A 211 -13.73 11.72 5.75
N LEU A 212 -13.51 11.32 7.00
CA LEU A 212 -13.50 9.93 7.43
C LEU A 212 -14.92 9.41 7.65
N THR A 213 -15.71 9.32 6.57
CA THR A 213 -17.03 8.70 6.64
C THR A 213 -16.90 7.19 6.55
N ASP A 214 -17.62 6.47 7.41
CA ASP A 214 -17.73 5.03 7.31
C ASP A 214 -18.39 4.63 5.97
N CYS A 215 -17.84 3.62 5.32
CA CYS A 215 -18.49 3.02 4.18
C CYS A 215 -19.81 2.41 4.67
N ASN A 216 -20.94 2.85 4.11
CA ASN A 216 -22.26 2.32 4.47
C ASN A 216 -22.54 0.92 3.89
N GLN A 217 -21.53 0.26 3.32
CA GLN A 217 -21.59 -1.08 2.70
C GLN A 217 -22.73 -1.28 1.67
N SER A 218 -23.28 -0.20 1.15
CA SER A 218 -24.43 -0.24 0.23
C SER A 218 -24.07 -0.86 -1.14
N CYS A 219 -22.78 -1.06 -1.44
CA CYS A 219 -22.33 -1.65 -2.71
C CYS A 219 -22.52 -3.18 -2.79
N GLY A 220 -22.79 -3.87 -1.69
CA GLY A 220 -23.11 -5.31 -1.65
C GLY A 220 -21.99 -6.27 -2.11
N ASN A 221 -20.90 -5.77 -2.64
CA ASN A 221 -19.79 -6.57 -3.15
C ASN A 221 -18.45 -6.10 -2.55
N ILE A 222 -18.15 -6.67 -1.42
CA ILE A 222 -16.93 -6.41 -0.67
C ILE A 222 -15.66 -6.64 -1.52
N ARG A 223 -15.65 -7.67 -2.36
CA ARG A 223 -14.50 -8.07 -3.19
C ARG A 223 -14.20 -7.11 -4.33
N ALA A 224 -15.17 -6.35 -4.80
CA ALA A 224 -15.00 -5.39 -5.88
C ALA A 224 -14.88 -3.93 -5.40
N CYS A 225 -14.94 -3.70 -4.07
CA CYS A 225 -14.93 -2.36 -3.52
C CYS A 225 -13.48 -1.86 -3.36
N SER A 226 -13.11 -0.82 -4.09
CA SER A 226 -11.79 -0.18 -3.96
C SER A 226 -11.52 0.42 -2.58
N LYS A 227 -12.58 0.73 -1.83
CA LYS A 227 -12.52 1.24 -0.45
C LYS A 227 -12.43 0.11 0.59
N PHE A 228 -12.59 -1.13 0.14
CA PHE A 228 -12.78 -2.28 1.02
C PHE A 228 -11.62 -2.53 1.98
N LEU A 229 -10.39 -2.42 1.49
CA LEU A 229 -9.24 -2.85 2.27
C LEU A 229 -8.95 -1.95 3.46
N LEU A 230 -9.13 -0.63 3.30
CA LEU A 230 -8.93 0.30 4.41
C LEU A 230 -10.17 1.14 4.73
N GLU A 231 -11.21 1.16 3.86
CA GLU A 231 -12.40 2.06 3.94
C GLU A 231 -12.04 3.55 4.09
N ILE A 232 -10.78 3.85 4.24
CA ILE A 232 -10.21 5.17 4.40
C ILE A 232 -9.25 5.37 3.25
N PRO A 233 -9.42 6.43 2.46
CA PRO A 233 -8.57 6.64 1.29
C PRO A 233 -7.18 7.18 1.63
N ILE A 234 -6.82 7.31 2.90
CA ILE A 234 -5.56 7.88 3.35
C ILE A 234 -4.92 7.03 4.44
N ALA A 235 -3.62 6.77 4.32
CA ALA A 235 -2.87 5.98 5.30
C ALA A 235 -1.40 6.46 5.39
N PRO A 236 -0.73 6.25 6.55
CA PRO A 236 0.68 6.59 6.71
C PRO A 236 1.59 5.57 6.03
N ILE A 237 2.80 6.00 5.67
CA ILE A 237 3.84 5.15 5.10
C ILE A 237 4.59 4.38 6.19
N CYS A 238 4.88 3.12 5.90
CA CYS A 238 5.78 2.27 6.66
C CYS A 238 7.20 2.40 6.13
N TYR A 239 8.14 2.83 6.95
CA TYR A 239 9.53 2.95 6.56
C TYR A 239 10.30 1.68 6.91
N LEU A 240 11.02 1.12 5.92
CA LEU A 240 11.77 -0.12 6.04
C LEU A 240 13.25 0.10 5.72
N GLU A 241 14.13 -0.57 6.47
CA GLU A 241 15.56 -0.62 6.17
C GLU A 241 15.86 -1.48 4.92
N HIS A 242 15.00 -2.46 4.65
CA HIS A 242 15.08 -3.34 3.49
C HIS A 242 13.75 -3.30 2.75
N ARG A 243 13.80 -3.60 1.44
CA ARG A 243 12.58 -3.69 0.63
C ARG A 243 11.61 -4.72 1.21
N LEU A 244 10.32 -4.51 0.94
CA LEU A 244 9.27 -5.46 1.31
C LEU A 244 9.59 -6.87 0.80
N ASP A 245 9.68 -7.85 1.70
CA ASP A 245 9.92 -9.27 1.36
C ASP A 245 8.59 -9.91 0.89
N ALA A 246 8.51 -10.20 -0.39
CA ALA A 246 7.39 -10.87 -1.04
C ALA A 246 7.58 -12.40 -1.15
N THR A 247 8.59 -12.96 -0.52
CA THR A 247 8.91 -14.40 -0.61
C THR A 247 7.70 -15.27 -0.27
N ALA A 248 6.97 -14.94 0.79
CA ALA A 248 5.75 -15.67 1.17
C ALA A 248 4.68 -15.63 0.06
N GLY A 249 4.56 -14.50 -0.66
CA GLY A 249 3.68 -14.35 -1.80
C GLY A 249 4.05 -15.27 -2.95
N ILE A 250 5.30 -15.27 -3.32
CA ILE A 250 5.83 -16.14 -4.37
C ILE A 250 5.63 -17.62 -4.00
N LEU A 251 5.93 -18.01 -2.76
CA LEU A 251 5.70 -19.36 -2.26
C LEU A 251 4.23 -19.77 -2.35
N SER A 252 3.31 -18.85 -2.03
CA SER A 252 1.87 -19.10 -2.14
C SER A 252 1.45 -19.35 -3.60
N ILE A 253 1.96 -18.58 -4.55
CA ILE A 253 1.70 -18.77 -5.98
C ILE A 253 2.28 -20.09 -6.47
N ILE A 254 3.48 -20.44 -6.04
CA ILE A 254 4.09 -21.74 -6.38
C ILE A 254 3.20 -22.88 -5.86
N GLN A 255 2.77 -22.83 -4.60
CA GLN A 255 1.84 -23.79 -4.03
C GLN A 255 0.54 -23.87 -4.83
N GLN A 256 0.00 -22.75 -5.22
CA GLN A 256 -1.23 -22.64 -5.97
C GLN A 256 -1.11 -23.21 -7.38
N ARG A 257 0.01 -22.95 -8.10
CA ARG A 257 0.26 -23.54 -9.42
C ARG A 257 0.47 -25.04 -9.32
N LEU A 258 1.18 -25.53 -8.30
CA LEU A 258 1.28 -26.96 -8.02
C LEU A 258 -0.09 -27.61 -7.88
N LYS A 259 -1.05 -26.91 -7.26
CA LYS A 259 -2.43 -27.38 -7.09
C LYS A 259 -3.25 -27.30 -8.39
N ASN A 260 -3.05 -26.26 -9.21
CA ASN A 260 -3.73 -26.07 -10.48
C ASN A 260 -3.31 -27.11 -11.54
N GLU A 261 -2.05 -27.53 -11.54
CA GLU A 261 -1.59 -28.63 -12.39
C GLU A 261 -2.21 -29.97 -11.99
N ILE A 262 -2.67 -30.09 -10.73
CA ILE A 262 -3.48 -31.21 -10.22
C ILE A 262 -5.00 -30.94 -10.39
N LYS A 263 -5.41 -29.99 -11.23
CA LYS A 263 -6.80 -29.58 -11.53
C LYS A 263 -7.61 -29.05 -10.33
N LEU A 264 -7.03 -28.14 -9.59
CA LEU A 264 -7.65 -27.50 -8.43
C LEU A 264 -7.94 -26.04 -8.74
N GLY A 265 -9.21 -25.71 -8.96
CA GLY A 265 -9.65 -24.32 -9.18
C GLY A 265 -9.64 -23.53 -7.87
N MET A 266 -8.98 -22.36 -7.87
CA MET A 266 -9.02 -21.40 -6.76
C MET A 266 -9.05 -19.97 -7.30
N ASN A 267 -9.71 -19.09 -6.54
CA ASN A 267 -9.78 -17.66 -6.84
C ASN A 267 -8.49 -16.96 -6.37
N ASP A 268 -7.67 -16.54 -7.32
CA ASP A 268 -6.33 -15.96 -7.11
C ASP A 268 -6.31 -14.52 -6.59
N TYR A 269 -7.46 -13.87 -6.46
CA TYR A 269 -7.56 -12.41 -6.32
C TYR A 269 -7.20 -11.84 -4.94
N PHE A 270 -7.31 -12.61 -3.86
CA PHE A 270 -7.24 -12.05 -2.50
C PHE A 270 -5.82 -11.85 -1.96
N PHE A 271 -4.91 -12.72 -2.29
CA PHE A 271 -3.54 -12.64 -1.79
C PHE A 271 -2.80 -11.40 -2.33
N ASP A 272 -3.02 -11.10 -3.63
CA ASP A 272 -2.37 -9.99 -4.32
C ASP A 272 -2.75 -8.62 -3.74
N MET A 273 -3.97 -8.49 -3.17
CA MET A 273 -4.46 -7.19 -2.70
C MET A 273 -3.79 -6.67 -1.45
N LEU A 274 -3.46 -7.51 -0.46
CA LEU A 274 -2.73 -7.06 0.73
C LEU A 274 -1.26 -6.79 0.44
N LEU A 275 -0.65 -7.61 -0.41
CA LEU A 275 0.72 -7.37 -0.83
C LEU A 275 0.84 -6.06 -1.59
N CYS A 276 -0.07 -5.79 -2.54
CA CYS A 276 -0.12 -4.52 -3.25
C CYS A 276 -0.28 -3.34 -2.30
N ILE A 277 -1.17 -3.44 -1.30
CA ILE A 277 -1.33 -2.38 -0.31
C ILE A 277 -0.07 -2.21 0.53
N LYS A 278 0.57 -3.29 0.95
CA LYS A 278 1.86 -3.22 1.65
C LYS A 278 2.91 -2.55 0.76
N CYS A 279 2.98 -2.85 -0.53
CA CYS A 279 3.84 -2.15 -1.47
C CYS A 279 3.54 -0.65 -1.54
N PHE A 280 2.25 -0.26 -1.65
CA PHE A 280 1.84 1.15 -1.68
C PHE A 280 2.15 1.92 -0.40
N LEU A 281 2.18 1.24 0.72
CA LEU A 281 2.39 1.84 2.03
C LEU A 281 3.80 1.61 2.59
N THR A 282 4.73 1.20 1.73
CA THR A 282 6.12 0.95 2.13
C THR A 282 7.09 1.83 1.34
N LYS A 283 8.10 2.35 2.04
CA LYS A 283 9.18 3.17 1.48
C LYS A 283 10.50 2.89 2.21
N SER A 284 11.65 3.17 1.58
CA SER A 284 12.95 3.08 2.26
C SER A 284 13.00 4.01 3.47
N SER A 285 13.66 3.57 4.53
CA SER A 285 13.93 4.38 5.74
C SER A 285 14.72 5.65 5.45
N ASP A 286 15.44 5.73 4.34
CA ASP A 286 16.13 6.95 3.90
C ASP A 286 15.16 8.12 3.70
N TRP A 287 13.89 7.84 3.39
CA TRP A 287 12.83 8.82 3.18
C TRP A 287 11.99 9.09 4.45
N HIS A 288 12.40 8.59 5.62
CA HIS A 288 11.64 8.76 6.87
C HIS A 288 11.37 10.23 7.23
N TYR A 289 12.26 11.15 6.81
CA TYR A 289 12.09 12.60 7.04
C TYR A 289 10.83 13.17 6.37
N GLU A 290 10.26 12.50 5.37
CA GLU A 290 9.04 12.94 4.70
C GLU A 290 7.81 12.81 5.58
N ARG A 291 7.79 11.90 6.56
CA ARG A 291 6.63 11.66 7.42
C ARG A 291 5.35 11.54 6.59
N GLU A 292 5.42 10.67 5.57
CA GLU A 292 4.48 10.64 4.46
C GLU A 292 3.15 9.96 4.84
N TRP A 293 2.06 10.55 4.36
CA TRP A 293 0.72 9.98 4.28
C TRP A 293 0.27 9.96 2.83
N ARG A 294 -0.37 8.89 2.39
CA ARG A 294 -0.85 8.72 1.02
C ARG A 294 -2.36 8.73 0.96
N LEU A 295 -2.90 9.63 0.15
CA LEU A 295 -4.28 9.61 -0.31
C LEU A 295 -4.32 8.83 -1.63
N PHE A 296 -5.16 7.82 -1.73
CA PHE A 296 -5.25 6.96 -2.91
C PHE A 296 -6.69 6.79 -3.39
N ASP A 297 -6.84 6.72 -4.71
CA ASP A 297 -8.09 6.43 -5.40
C ASP A 297 -7.86 5.31 -6.40
N TYR A 298 -8.73 4.32 -6.37
CA TYR A 298 -8.72 3.22 -7.33
C TYR A 298 -9.61 3.54 -8.52
N PHE A 299 -9.13 3.26 -9.72
CA PHE A 299 -9.92 3.36 -10.94
C PHE A 299 -9.98 2.01 -11.66
N SER A 300 -11.17 1.57 -12.00
CA SER A 300 -11.41 0.34 -12.76
C SER A 300 -11.44 0.56 -14.27
N ASP A 301 -11.45 1.84 -14.70
CA ASP A 301 -11.65 2.25 -16.09
C ASP A 301 -10.51 3.19 -16.50
N GLU A 302 -9.82 2.89 -17.61
CA GLU A 302 -8.72 3.68 -18.12
C GLU A 302 -9.08 5.15 -18.38
N PHE A 303 -10.33 5.44 -18.73
CA PHE A 303 -10.80 6.80 -18.95
C PHE A 303 -10.94 7.63 -17.65
N LYS A 304 -11.01 7.00 -16.49
CA LYS A 304 -11.08 7.67 -15.18
C LYS A 304 -9.71 8.02 -14.57
N GLN A 305 -8.66 7.66 -15.26
CA GLN A 305 -7.26 7.88 -14.85
C GLN A 305 -6.91 9.38 -14.68
N TYR A 306 -7.56 10.24 -15.47
CA TYR A 306 -7.31 11.69 -15.54
C TYR A 306 -8.41 12.48 -14.83
N ARG A 307 -8.59 12.24 -13.54
CA ARG A 307 -9.50 13.01 -12.69
C ARG A 307 -8.83 13.32 -11.35
N PRO A 308 -9.26 14.39 -10.66
CA PRO A 308 -8.81 14.60 -9.28
C PRO A 308 -9.27 13.41 -8.41
N ILE A 309 -8.43 13.06 -7.42
CA ILE A 309 -8.76 12.05 -6.42
C ILE A 309 -9.93 12.54 -5.57
N MET A 310 -9.91 13.83 -5.23
CA MET A 310 -10.86 14.45 -4.33
C MET A 310 -10.90 15.96 -4.56
N ASN A 311 -12.06 16.57 -4.30
CA ASN A 311 -12.19 18.02 -4.17
C ASN A 311 -12.07 18.38 -2.69
N LYS A 312 -11.08 19.22 -2.36
CA LYS A 312 -10.86 19.67 -0.99
C LYS A 312 -10.13 21.01 -0.94
N LYS A 313 -10.76 21.98 -0.29
CA LYS A 313 -10.18 23.29 -0.06
C LYS A 313 -8.96 23.19 0.86
N ALA A 314 -7.85 23.84 0.48
CA ALA A 314 -6.71 24.00 1.36
C ALA A 314 -7.07 24.87 2.57
N LYS A 315 -6.46 24.59 3.71
CA LYS A 315 -6.65 25.39 4.95
C LYS A 315 -5.66 26.54 5.05
N ALA A 316 -4.51 26.45 4.39
CA ALA A 316 -3.48 27.49 4.35
C ALA A 316 -2.52 27.30 3.16
N ILE A 317 -1.86 28.40 2.77
CA ILE A 317 -0.76 28.43 1.78
C ILE A 317 0.52 28.88 2.49
N TYR A 318 1.63 28.20 2.23
CA TYR A 318 2.96 28.56 2.70
C TYR A 318 3.83 28.84 1.50
N LEU A 319 4.43 30.04 1.44
CA LEU A 319 5.27 30.50 0.34
C LEU A 319 6.74 30.15 0.61
N GLY A 320 7.41 29.53 -0.35
CA GLY A 320 8.81 29.16 -0.23
C GLY A 320 9.72 30.38 -0.06
N ILE A 321 10.80 30.19 0.69
CA ILE A 321 11.72 31.28 1.05
C ILE A 321 12.35 31.97 -0.18
N SER A 322 12.61 31.22 -1.26
CA SER A 322 13.23 31.67 -2.48
C SER A 322 12.22 31.96 -3.61
N MET A 323 10.93 32.08 -3.29
CA MET A 323 9.88 32.31 -4.27
C MET A 323 10.02 33.71 -4.92
N PHE A 324 9.81 33.79 -6.23
CA PHE A 324 9.81 35.04 -6.97
C PHE A 324 8.62 35.92 -6.59
N GLN A 325 8.82 37.24 -6.62
CA GLN A 325 7.80 38.20 -6.16
C GLN A 325 6.51 38.15 -6.97
N GLU A 326 6.60 37.88 -8.26
CA GLU A 326 5.42 37.73 -9.14
C GLU A 326 4.58 36.49 -8.74
N HIS A 327 5.24 35.37 -8.45
CA HIS A 327 4.57 34.13 -7.98
C HIS A 327 3.92 34.35 -6.63
N LYS A 328 4.55 35.11 -5.71
CA LYS A 328 3.95 35.47 -4.41
C LYS A 328 2.66 36.24 -4.60
N GLN A 329 2.64 37.24 -5.48
CA GLN A 329 1.45 38.05 -5.74
C GLN A 329 0.30 37.22 -6.26
N GLU A 330 0.56 36.27 -7.16
CA GLU A 330 -0.46 35.37 -7.69
C GLU A 330 -1.04 34.46 -6.60
N LEU A 331 -0.20 33.82 -5.77
CA LEU A 331 -0.68 32.97 -4.66
C LEU A 331 -1.40 33.79 -3.58
N LEU A 332 -1.00 35.03 -3.34
CA LEU A 332 -1.71 35.94 -2.43
C LEU A 332 -3.11 36.28 -2.98
N SER A 333 -3.23 36.52 -4.29
CA SER A 333 -4.54 36.74 -4.91
C SER A 333 -5.46 35.54 -4.78
N ILE A 334 -4.92 34.32 -5.00
CA ILE A 334 -5.69 33.09 -4.81
C ILE A 334 -6.07 32.90 -3.33
N ALA A 335 -5.16 33.20 -2.40
CA ALA A 335 -5.43 33.11 -0.98
C ALA A 335 -6.56 34.07 -0.57
N GLU A 336 -6.58 35.27 -1.14
CA GLU A 336 -7.62 36.27 -0.93
C GLU A 336 -8.98 35.82 -1.47
N GLU A 337 -9.01 35.39 -2.73
CA GLU A 337 -10.22 34.87 -3.37
C GLU A 337 -10.83 33.70 -2.58
N LYS A 338 -9.97 32.82 -2.06
CA LYS A 338 -10.40 31.63 -1.30
C LYS A 338 -10.61 31.89 0.19
N GLU A 339 -10.29 33.10 0.67
CA GLU A 339 -10.35 33.42 2.10
C GLU A 339 -9.58 32.41 2.97
N ILE A 340 -8.34 32.11 2.59
CA ILE A 340 -7.45 31.20 3.33
C ILE A 340 -6.16 31.93 3.76
N PRO A 341 -5.61 31.62 4.96
CA PRO A 341 -4.38 32.24 5.43
C PRO A 341 -3.19 31.92 4.53
N CYS A 342 -2.29 32.88 4.37
CA CYS A 342 -1.05 32.76 3.63
C CYS A 342 0.13 33.16 4.51
N TYR A 343 1.20 32.35 4.49
CA TYR A 343 2.38 32.51 5.31
C TYR A 343 3.64 32.56 4.46
N GLN A 344 4.58 33.46 4.80
CA GLN A 344 5.94 33.42 4.25
C GLN A 344 6.82 32.52 5.13
N VAL A 345 7.49 31.57 4.51
CA VAL A 345 8.52 30.75 5.18
C VAL A 345 9.81 31.57 5.22
N VAL A 346 10.41 31.68 6.39
CA VAL A 346 11.72 32.33 6.60
C VAL A 346 12.57 31.45 7.52
N PRO A 347 13.92 31.51 7.41
CA PRO A 347 14.79 30.78 8.33
C PRO A 347 14.73 31.42 9.71
N SER A 348 14.79 30.60 10.76
CA SER A 348 15.06 31.08 12.10
C SER A 348 16.53 31.47 12.20
N TYR A 349 16.83 32.56 12.90
CA TYR A 349 18.19 32.92 13.25
C TYR A 349 18.67 32.26 14.56
N GLU A 350 17.76 31.65 15.30
CA GLU A 350 18.02 31.04 16.62
C GLU A 350 18.10 29.51 16.54
N THR A 351 17.39 28.92 15.57
CA THR A 351 17.29 27.47 15.43
C THR A 351 17.51 27.06 13.97
N SER A 352 17.68 25.77 13.71
CA SER A 352 17.74 25.22 12.34
C SER A 352 16.35 25.04 11.70
N GLU A 353 15.31 25.63 12.28
CA GLU A 353 13.92 25.48 11.85
C GLU A 353 13.47 26.68 11.00
N PHE A 354 12.39 26.50 10.28
CA PHE A 354 11.71 27.60 9.60
C PHE A 354 10.68 28.28 10.52
N ILE A 355 10.52 29.57 10.34
CA ILE A 355 9.47 30.36 10.97
C ILE A 355 8.43 30.71 9.88
N TYR A 356 7.18 30.81 10.28
CA TYR A 356 6.05 31.15 9.41
C TYR A 356 5.52 32.51 9.78
N ILE A 357 5.83 33.51 8.93
CA ILE A 357 5.33 34.85 9.11
C ILE A 357 4.00 34.98 8.36
N PRO A 358 2.89 35.26 9.03
CA PRO A 358 1.62 35.47 8.35
C PRO A 358 1.72 36.70 7.46
N ILE A 359 1.38 36.54 6.18
CA ILE A 359 1.29 37.68 5.23
C ILE A 359 -0.16 38.14 5.14
N ARG A 360 -1.11 37.22 5.23
CA ARG A 360 -2.54 37.51 5.24
C ARG A 360 -3.28 36.48 6.12
N ILE A 361 -4.08 37.01 7.06
CA ILE A 361 -4.95 36.19 7.92
C ILE A 361 -6.37 36.59 7.60
N PHE A 362 -7.18 35.68 7.11
CA PHE A 362 -8.61 35.88 6.86
C PHE A 362 -9.42 35.55 8.10
N ASP A 363 -9.22 36.29 9.18
CA ASP A 363 -10.14 36.37 10.31
C ASP A 363 -10.85 37.72 10.40
N GLY A 364 -10.71 38.52 9.35
CA GLY A 364 -11.34 39.85 9.21
C GLY A 364 -10.67 40.97 9.99
N LYS A 365 -9.49 40.78 10.59
CA LYS A 365 -8.98 41.81 11.53
C LYS A 365 -7.50 42.18 11.50
N LYS A 366 -6.61 41.59 10.70
CA LYS A 366 -5.20 42.05 10.63
C LYS A 366 -4.60 41.90 9.25
N HIS A 367 -4.21 43.01 8.66
CA HIS A 367 -3.26 43.12 7.56
C HIS A 367 -1.83 43.27 8.11
N LEU A 368 -0.85 42.60 7.51
CA LEU A 368 0.58 42.72 7.85
C LEU A 368 1.23 44.03 7.36
N SER A 369 0.45 45.01 6.91
CA SER A 369 0.94 46.41 6.76
C SER A 369 1.17 47.08 8.11
N ASP A 370 0.91 46.39 9.22
CA ASP A 370 0.99 46.91 10.57
C ASP A 370 2.17 46.34 11.41
N PHE A 371 3.17 45.71 10.72
CA PHE A 371 4.42 45.27 11.36
C PHE A 371 5.63 45.79 10.62
#